data_391b11e25bace3c9a34c9bec81ef2714
#
_entry.id   391b11e25bace3c9a34c9bec81ef2714
#
_cell.length_a   1.000
_cell.length_b   1.000
_cell.length_c   1.000
_cell.angle_alpha   90.00
_cell.angle_beta   90.00
_cell.angle_gamma   90.00
#
_symmetry.space_group_name_H-M   'P 1'
#
loop_
_entity.id
_entity.type
_entity.pdbx_description
1 polymer ?
#
loop_
_entity_poly.entity_id
_entity_poly.type
_entity_poly.pdbx_seq_one_letter_code
_entity_poly.pdbx_strand_id
1 'polypeptide(L)'
;MTSVASPKDIEWTNGNSSTPISIEGVQLFAMYMFRTKKLVLSKPSQNIEISLDPFDFELITVSPVTTLPGKSVQFAPIGLVNMLNSGGAIESLAFDDEENSVRIGVKGTGEMRAFASEKPRSCRINGEEVAFGYDECMVIIQVPWRNSSNPSLIEYLF
;
A
#
# COMPACT_ATOMS: atom_id res chain seq x y z
N MET A 1 -7.07 26.79 0.89
CA MET A 1 -5.64 26.80 0.50
C MET A 1 -5.38 25.64 -0.44
N THR A 2 -4.70 25.86 -1.55
CA THR A 2 -4.35 24.82 -2.51
C THR A 2 -2.84 24.66 -2.55
N SER A 3 -2.36 23.42 -2.53
CA SER A 3 -0.94 23.04 -2.64
C SER A 3 -0.79 21.87 -3.61
N VAL A 4 0.42 21.51 -3.94
CA VAL A 4 0.73 20.36 -4.79
C VAL A 4 1.67 19.42 -4.05
N ALA A 5 1.51 18.13 -4.27
CA ALA A 5 2.40 17.09 -3.78
C ALA A 5 2.79 16.14 -4.91
N SER A 6 3.98 15.58 -4.82
CA SER A 6 4.52 14.66 -5.82
C SER A 6 5.34 13.57 -5.13
N PRO A 7 5.43 12.35 -5.68
CA PRO A 7 6.29 11.31 -5.12
C PRO A 7 7.75 11.71 -4.92
N LYS A 8 8.27 12.63 -5.74
CA LYS A 8 9.65 13.16 -5.62
C LYS A 8 9.89 14.02 -4.39
N ASP A 9 8.83 14.54 -3.75
CA ASP A 9 8.93 15.40 -2.57
C ASP A 9 9.13 14.58 -1.28
N ILE A 10 9.12 13.26 -1.38
CA ILE A 10 9.28 12.33 -0.27
C ILE A 10 10.74 11.96 -0.11
N GLU A 11 11.22 12.00 1.12
CA GLU A 11 12.49 11.41 1.50
C GLU A 11 12.31 9.90 1.71
N TRP A 12 12.81 9.11 0.75
CA TRP A 12 12.70 7.66 0.77
C TRP A 12 13.80 7.06 1.63
N THR A 13 13.45 6.64 2.86
CA THR A 13 14.38 6.01 3.80
C THR A 13 13.83 4.67 4.28
N ASN A 14 14.74 3.74 4.61
CA ASN A 14 14.36 2.52 5.30
C ASN A 14 14.01 2.86 6.75
N GLY A 15 12.81 2.51 7.20
CA GLY A 15 12.26 2.92 8.51
C GLY A 15 13.12 2.56 9.73
N ASN A 16 14.12 1.67 9.60
CA ASN A 16 15.04 1.26 10.64
C ASN A 16 16.50 1.69 10.39
N SER A 17 16.78 2.37 9.29
CA SER A 17 18.11 2.89 8.97
C SER A 17 17.98 4.16 8.14
N SER A 18 18.91 5.07 8.31
CA SER A 18 19.03 6.29 7.48
C SER A 18 19.45 6.00 6.03
N THR A 19 19.39 4.73 5.60
CA THR A 19 19.78 4.33 4.26
C THR A 19 18.68 4.71 3.28
N PRO A 20 18.97 5.54 2.27
CA PRO A 20 17.99 5.87 1.24
C PRO A 20 17.49 4.62 0.51
N ILE A 21 16.19 4.53 0.29
CA ILE A 21 15.60 3.52 -0.60
C ILE A 21 15.71 4.06 -2.02
N SER A 22 16.33 3.28 -2.92
CA SER A 22 16.34 3.64 -4.33
C SER A 22 14.95 3.45 -4.92
N ILE A 23 14.42 4.53 -5.50
CA ILE A 23 13.22 4.53 -6.32
C ILE A 23 13.55 4.64 -7.81
N GLU A 24 14.83 4.45 -8.17
CA GLU A 24 15.25 4.43 -9.56
C GLU A 24 14.50 3.35 -10.35
N GLY A 25 13.97 3.72 -11.51
CA GLY A 25 13.21 2.80 -12.35
C GLY A 25 11.74 2.65 -11.97
N VAL A 26 11.28 3.18 -10.84
CA VAL A 26 9.85 3.18 -10.50
C VAL A 26 9.11 4.13 -11.44
N GLN A 27 8.18 3.59 -12.21
CA GLN A 27 7.43 4.34 -13.22
C GLN A 27 6.11 4.88 -12.69
N LEU A 28 5.58 4.30 -11.61
CA LEU A 28 4.26 4.60 -11.10
C LEU A 28 4.24 4.46 -9.57
N PHE A 29 3.49 5.33 -8.93
CA PHE A 29 3.24 5.33 -7.50
C PHE A 29 1.73 5.30 -7.23
N ALA A 30 1.32 4.55 -6.22
CA ALA A 30 -0.02 4.60 -5.66
C ALA A 30 -0.02 5.60 -4.50
N MET A 31 -0.86 6.61 -4.58
CA MET A 31 -1.02 7.66 -3.57
C MET A 31 -2.40 7.54 -2.94
N TYR A 32 -2.46 7.14 -1.68
CA TYR A 32 -3.71 6.99 -0.93
C TYR A 32 -3.92 8.19 -0.01
N MET A 33 -5.07 8.84 -0.18
CA MET A 33 -5.50 9.98 0.62
C MET A 33 -6.36 9.51 1.79
N PHE A 34 -5.89 9.75 3.01
CA PHE A 34 -6.51 9.23 4.22
C PHE A 34 -7.93 9.76 4.47
N ARG A 35 -8.14 11.07 4.32
CA ARG A 35 -9.45 11.70 4.59
C ARG A 35 -10.49 11.35 3.54
N THR A 36 -10.12 11.46 2.28
CA THR A 36 -11.05 11.20 1.16
C THR A 36 -11.17 9.73 0.81
N LYS A 37 -10.26 8.88 1.35
CA LYS A 37 -10.13 7.44 1.05
C LYS A 37 -9.93 7.14 -0.44
N LYS A 38 -9.43 8.10 -1.18
CA LYS A 38 -9.17 7.98 -2.62
C LYS A 38 -7.77 7.46 -2.88
N LEU A 39 -7.67 6.66 -3.92
CA LEU A 39 -6.40 6.20 -4.47
C LEU A 39 -6.18 6.89 -5.81
N VAL A 40 -4.98 7.44 -6.00
CA VAL A 40 -4.56 8.08 -7.24
C VAL A 40 -3.24 7.46 -7.68
N LEU A 41 -3.12 7.12 -8.95
CA LEU A 41 -1.85 6.70 -9.53
C LEU A 41 -1.12 7.92 -10.08
N SER A 42 0.16 8.04 -9.76
CA SER A 42 0.98 9.17 -10.12
C SER A 42 2.33 8.74 -10.67
N LYS A 43 2.81 9.42 -11.71
CA LYS A 43 4.20 9.29 -12.17
C LYS A 43 5.15 9.99 -11.19
N PRO A 44 6.46 9.64 -11.18
CA PRO A 44 7.42 10.20 -10.22
C PRO A 44 7.42 11.73 -10.08
N SER A 45 7.28 12.43 -11.19
CA SER A 45 7.31 13.91 -11.24
C SER A 45 5.94 14.55 -11.45
N GLN A 46 4.87 13.77 -11.35
CA GLN A 46 3.52 14.29 -11.53
C GLN A 46 3.04 14.95 -10.25
N ASN A 47 2.60 16.20 -10.34
CA ASN A 47 1.99 16.92 -9.23
C ASN A 47 0.53 16.55 -9.09
N ILE A 48 0.11 16.32 -7.85
CA ILE A 48 -1.29 16.15 -7.45
C ILE A 48 -1.70 17.39 -6.69
N GLU A 49 -2.79 18.01 -7.10
CA GLU A 49 -3.35 19.18 -6.43
C GLU A 49 -4.15 18.74 -5.18
N ILE A 50 -3.87 19.39 -4.07
CA ILE A 50 -4.51 19.15 -2.78
C ILE A 50 -5.13 20.47 -2.32
N SER A 51 -6.43 20.49 -2.17
CA SER A 51 -7.16 21.63 -1.62
C SER A 51 -7.65 21.34 -0.21
N LEU A 52 -7.26 22.20 0.73
CA LEU A 52 -7.61 22.08 2.15
C LEU A 52 -8.31 23.34 2.62
N ASP A 53 -9.35 23.16 3.44
CA ASP A 53 -9.95 24.27 4.19
C ASP A 53 -9.05 24.72 5.35
N PRO A 54 -9.27 25.92 5.92
CA PRO A 54 -8.53 26.34 7.09
C PRO A 54 -8.64 25.32 8.24
N PHE A 55 -7.49 25.00 8.85
CA PHE A 55 -7.34 23.99 9.91
C PHE A 55 -7.54 22.53 9.49
N ASP A 56 -7.73 22.25 8.20
CA ASP A 56 -7.75 20.91 7.67
C ASP A 56 -6.34 20.36 7.36
N PHE A 57 -6.23 19.04 7.31
CA PHE A 57 -5.01 18.36 6.87
C PHE A 57 -5.37 17.20 5.92
N GLU A 58 -4.42 16.77 5.12
CA GLU A 58 -4.48 15.50 4.40
C GLU A 58 -3.21 14.71 4.71
N LEU A 59 -3.38 13.42 4.94
CA LEU A 59 -2.28 12.48 5.05
C LEU A 59 -2.25 11.60 3.80
N ILE A 60 -1.12 11.58 3.12
CA ILE A 60 -0.97 10.83 1.88
C ILE A 60 0.05 9.73 2.09
N THR A 61 -0.38 8.48 1.92
CA THR A 61 0.53 7.35 1.84
C THR A 61 0.93 7.15 0.40
N VAL A 62 2.23 7.12 0.13
CA VAL A 62 2.80 6.94 -1.21
C VAL A 62 3.55 5.63 -1.26
N SER A 63 3.21 4.76 -2.21
CA SER A 63 3.81 3.44 -2.36
C SER A 63 4.24 3.19 -3.80
N PRO A 64 5.46 2.70 -4.04
CA PRO A 64 5.89 2.30 -5.37
C PRO A 64 5.01 1.17 -5.91
N VAL A 65 4.62 1.28 -7.17
CA VAL A 65 3.89 0.22 -7.86
C VAL A 65 4.89 -0.74 -8.50
N THR A 66 4.73 -2.02 -8.18
CA THR A 66 5.54 -3.10 -8.75
C THR A 66 4.67 -3.95 -9.66
N THR A 67 5.19 -4.33 -10.84
CA THR A 67 4.54 -5.31 -11.71
C THR A 67 4.94 -6.71 -11.27
N LEU A 68 3.96 -7.60 -11.07
CA LEU A 68 4.23 -8.99 -10.71
C LEU A 68 4.98 -9.67 -11.85
N PRO A 69 6.05 -10.40 -11.54
CA PRO A 69 6.76 -11.19 -12.53
C PRO A 69 5.82 -12.21 -13.20
N GLY A 70 6.00 -12.42 -14.50
CA GLY A 70 5.18 -13.38 -15.27
C GLY A 70 3.73 -12.96 -15.53
N LYS A 71 3.26 -11.84 -14.98
CA LYS A 71 1.93 -11.27 -15.22
C LYS A 71 1.98 -9.76 -15.43
N SER A 72 0.92 -9.21 -16.04
CA SER A 72 0.77 -7.76 -16.19
C SER A 72 0.14 -7.10 -14.95
N VAL A 73 -0.07 -7.83 -13.86
CA VAL A 73 -0.68 -7.30 -12.64
C VAL A 73 0.26 -6.33 -11.95
N GLN A 74 -0.22 -5.14 -11.68
CA GLN A 74 0.47 -4.12 -10.91
C GLN A 74 -0.05 -4.11 -9.47
N PHE A 75 0.85 -3.98 -8.51
CA PHE A 75 0.53 -4.02 -7.09
C PHE A 75 1.33 -2.99 -6.30
N ALA A 76 0.69 -2.37 -5.30
CA ALA A 76 1.36 -1.52 -4.31
C ALA A 76 0.66 -1.65 -2.95
N PRO A 77 1.40 -1.99 -1.88
CA PRO A 77 0.82 -2.02 -0.54
C PRO A 77 0.61 -0.60 0.00
N ILE A 78 -0.55 -0.32 0.57
CA ILE A 78 -0.83 0.95 1.26
C ILE A 78 -0.59 0.80 2.77
N GLY A 79 -1.03 -0.30 3.36
CA GLY A 79 -0.86 -0.59 4.78
C GLY A 79 -2.16 -0.52 5.58
N LEU A 80 -2.02 -0.44 6.89
CA LEU A 80 -3.16 -0.33 7.82
C LEU A 80 -3.66 1.11 7.88
N VAL A 81 -4.74 1.41 7.18
CA VAL A 81 -5.24 2.78 6.97
C VAL A 81 -5.97 3.38 8.19
N ASN A 82 -6.20 2.59 9.23
CA ASN A 82 -6.66 3.08 10.53
C ASN A 82 -5.52 3.63 11.42
N MET A 83 -4.29 3.63 10.91
CA MET A 83 -3.10 4.18 11.58
C MET A 83 -2.57 5.38 10.80
N LEU A 84 -2.06 6.39 11.49
CA LEU A 84 -1.43 7.55 10.84
C LEU A 84 -0.17 7.17 10.03
N ASN A 85 0.56 6.15 10.47
CA ASN A 85 1.69 5.58 9.74
C ASN A 85 1.28 4.23 9.13
N SER A 86 0.37 4.26 8.18
CA SER A 86 -0.21 3.04 7.56
C SER A 86 0.85 2.13 6.93
N GLY A 87 1.82 2.70 6.21
CA GLY A 87 2.94 1.97 5.60
C GLY A 87 3.93 1.41 6.61
N GLY A 88 4.08 2.02 7.78
CA GLY A 88 4.95 1.56 8.87
C GLY A 88 4.50 0.26 9.52
N ALA A 89 3.28 -0.18 9.27
CA ALA A 89 2.80 -1.49 9.70
C ALA A 89 3.34 -2.65 8.85
N ILE A 90 3.89 -2.36 7.67
CA ILE A 90 4.42 -3.37 6.74
C ILE A 90 5.85 -3.70 7.14
N GLU A 91 6.09 -4.94 7.53
CA GLU A 91 7.42 -5.43 7.91
C GLU A 91 8.13 -6.18 6.78
N SER A 92 7.37 -6.78 5.88
CA SER A 92 7.92 -7.52 4.73
C SER A 92 6.98 -7.46 3.53
N LEU A 93 7.57 -7.50 2.35
CA LEU A 93 6.89 -7.60 1.07
C LEU A 93 7.66 -8.56 0.17
N ALA A 94 7.01 -9.58 -0.34
CA ALA A 94 7.59 -10.54 -1.25
C ALA A 94 6.63 -10.87 -2.39
N PHE A 95 7.18 -11.10 -3.57
CA PHE A 95 6.47 -11.52 -4.78
C PHE A 95 6.88 -12.96 -5.10
N ASP A 96 5.90 -13.80 -5.37
CA ASP A 96 6.11 -15.20 -5.73
C ASP A 96 5.60 -15.45 -7.15
N ASP A 97 6.54 -15.74 -8.04
CA ASP A 97 6.28 -15.92 -9.47
C ASP A 97 5.58 -17.25 -9.78
N GLU A 98 5.90 -18.30 -9.01
CA GLU A 98 5.35 -19.63 -9.24
C GLU A 98 3.86 -19.68 -8.84
N GLU A 99 3.53 -19.07 -7.70
CA GLU A 99 2.16 -19.02 -7.20
C GLU A 99 1.38 -17.81 -7.71
N ASN A 100 2.02 -16.86 -8.39
CA ASN A 100 1.45 -15.57 -8.78
C ASN A 100 0.82 -14.86 -7.58
N SER A 101 1.57 -14.75 -6.50
CA SER A 101 1.09 -14.19 -5.26
C SER A 101 1.97 -13.05 -4.74
N VAL A 102 1.36 -12.20 -3.93
CA VAL A 102 2.05 -11.19 -3.14
C VAL A 102 1.86 -11.53 -1.68
N ARG A 103 2.96 -11.58 -0.93
CA ARG A 103 2.97 -11.85 0.51
C ARG A 103 3.43 -10.61 1.27
N ILE A 104 2.65 -10.21 2.27
CA ILE A 104 2.93 -9.04 3.10
C ILE A 104 2.89 -9.45 4.57
N GLY A 105 3.98 -9.21 5.29
CA GLY A 105 4.01 -9.29 6.74
C GLY A 105 3.53 -7.96 7.34
N VAL A 106 2.46 -8.00 8.14
CA VAL A 106 1.85 -6.80 8.74
C VAL A 106 1.83 -6.92 10.25
N LYS A 107 2.35 -5.88 10.92
CA LYS A 107 2.29 -5.74 12.38
C LYS A 107 1.16 -4.79 12.77
N GLY A 108 0.18 -5.32 13.46
CA GLY A 108 -1.00 -4.56 13.88
C GLY A 108 -2.29 -5.19 13.41
N THR A 109 -3.37 -4.46 13.56
CA THR A 109 -4.75 -4.91 13.29
C THR A 109 -5.53 -3.75 12.67
N GLY A 110 -6.55 -4.07 11.91
CA GLY A 110 -7.45 -3.10 11.30
C GLY A 110 -7.57 -3.26 9.78
N GLU A 111 -8.00 -2.20 9.13
CA GLU A 111 -8.23 -2.21 7.70
C GLU A 111 -6.93 -2.07 6.92
N MET A 112 -6.54 -3.15 6.25
CA MET A 112 -5.39 -3.18 5.33
C MET A 112 -5.87 -2.88 3.91
N ARG A 113 -5.21 -1.95 3.24
CA ARG A 113 -5.46 -1.63 1.83
C ARG A 113 -4.22 -1.85 0.98
N ALA A 114 -4.48 -2.22 -0.27
CA ALA A 114 -3.47 -2.33 -1.31
C ALA A 114 -4.06 -1.92 -2.66
N PHE A 115 -3.23 -1.34 -3.51
CA PHE A 115 -3.55 -1.19 -4.93
C PHE A 115 -3.28 -2.50 -5.66
N ALA A 116 -4.20 -2.94 -6.50
CA ALA A 116 -4.01 -4.02 -7.46
C ALA A 116 -4.73 -3.69 -8.75
N SER A 117 -4.05 -3.76 -9.89
CA SER A 117 -4.66 -3.47 -11.21
C SER A 117 -5.71 -4.51 -11.61
N GLU A 118 -5.66 -5.69 -11.01
CA GLU A 118 -6.63 -6.77 -11.19
C GLU A 118 -7.13 -7.26 -9.83
N LYS A 119 -8.38 -7.74 -9.80
CA LYS A 119 -8.96 -8.32 -8.60
C LYS A 119 -8.25 -9.64 -8.25
N PRO A 120 -7.74 -9.82 -7.02
CA PRO A 120 -7.24 -11.12 -6.58
C PRO A 120 -8.30 -12.22 -6.70
N ARG A 121 -7.87 -13.43 -7.00
CA ARG A 121 -8.77 -14.63 -6.97
C ARG A 121 -9.14 -14.97 -5.55
N SER A 122 -8.19 -14.89 -4.64
CA SER A 122 -8.41 -15.08 -3.21
C SER A 122 -7.38 -14.30 -2.39
N CYS A 123 -7.72 -14.07 -1.12
CA CYS A 123 -6.82 -13.50 -0.13
C CYS A 123 -6.77 -14.42 1.09
N ARG A 124 -5.59 -14.53 1.70
CA ARG A 124 -5.40 -15.33 2.94
C ARG A 124 -4.72 -14.49 4.00
N ILE A 125 -5.05 -14.78 5.25
CA ILE A 125 -4.31 -14.28 6.42
C ILE A 125 -3.82 -15.49 7.21
N ASN A 126 -2.51 -15.63 7.34
CA ASN A 126 -1.85 -16.76 8.01
C ASN A 126 -2.30 -18.13 7.47
N GLY A 127 -2.49 -18.23 6.15
CA GLY A 127 -2.90 -19.44 5.45
C GLY A 127 -4.41 -19.68 5.40
N GLU A 128 -5.22 -18.93 6.14
CA GLU A 128 -6.68 -19.03 6.14
C GLU A 128 -7.29 -18.06 5.13
N GLU A 129 -8.18 -18.56 4.29
CA GLU A 129 -8.88 -17.72 3.31
C GLU A 129 -9.83 -16.74 4.01
N VAL A 130 -9.77 -15.48 3.57
CA VAL A 130 -10.56 -14.40 4.15
C VAL A 130 -11.37 -13.67 3.09
N ALA A 131 -12.52 -13.13 3.50
CA ALA A 131 -13.28 -12.23 2.65
C ALA A 131 -12.52 -10.91 2.45
N PHE A 132 -12.62 -10.34 1.25
CA PHE A 132 -12.01 -9.06 0.91
C PHE A 132 -12.93 -8.23 0.02
N GLY A 133 -12.81 -6.91 0.11
CA GLY A 133 -13.41 -5.97 -0.81
C GLY A 133 -12.47 -5.67 -1.98
N TYR A 134 -13.01 -5.36 -3.14
CA TYR A 134 -12.27 -4.83 -4.27
C TYR A 134 -13.10 -3.77 -4.98
N ASP A 135 -12.63 -2.54 -4.94
CA ASP A 135 -13.29 -1.39 -5.52
C ASP A 135 -12.25 -0.39 -6.05
N GLU A 136 -12.46 0.12 -7.25
CA GLU A 136 -11.56 1.08 -7.91
C GLU A 136 -10.07 0.69 -7.84
N CYS A 137 -9.75 -0.57 -8.15
CA CYS A 137 -8.41 -1.15 -8.05
C CYS A 137 -7.82 -1.19 -6.63
N MET A 138 -8.64 -1.07 -5.61
CA MET A 138 -8.22 -1.14 -4.22
C MET A 138 -8.73 -2.41 -3.56
N VAL A 139 -7.82 -3.23 -3.04
CA VAL A 139 -8.14 -4.41 -2.23
C VAL A 139 -8.23 -4.00 -0.78
N ILE A 140 -9.30 -4.44 -0.11
CA ILE A 140 -9.58 -4.09 1.30
C ILE A 140 -9.75 -5.38 2.09
N ILE A 141 -8.94 -5.56 3.13
CA ILE A 141 -8.96 -6.73 4.02
C ILE A 141 -8.99 -6.25 5.47
N GLN A 142 -9.73 -6.95 6.33
CA GLN A 142 -9.68 -6.73 7.77
C GLN A 142 -8.67 -7.67 8.41
N VAL A 143 -7.60 -7.12 8.96
CA VAL A 143 -6.60 -7.86 9.73
C VAL A 143 -7.09 -7.99 11.16
N PRO A 144 -7.38 -9.23 11.65
CA PRO A 144 -7.91 -9.42 12.99
C PRO A 144 -6.84 -9.15 14.06
N TRP A 145 -7.30 -8.75 15.22
CA TRP A 145 -6.44 -8.67 16.38
C TRP A 145 -5.94 -10.07 16.78
N ARG A 146 -4.66 -10.18 17.08
CA ARG A 146 -4.03 -11.42 17.57
C ARG A 146 -3.16 -11.14 18.77
N ASN A 147 -3.22 -12.03 19.74
CA ASN A 147 -2.29 -12.00 20.89
C ASN A 147 -0.98 -12.70 20.51
N SER A 148 -0.26 -12.10 19.56
CA SER A 148 1.02 -12.62 19.04
C SER A 148 1.95 -11.47 18.73
N SER A 149 3.24 -11.64 19.03
CA SER A 149 4.29 -10.72 18.64
C SER A 149 4.70 -10.85 17.15
N ASN A 150 4.29 -11.96 16.52
CA ASN A 150 4.60 -12.21 15.12
C ASN A 150 3.66 -11.41 14.20
N PRO A 151 4.18 -10.88 13.08
CA PRO A 151 3.34 -10.21 12.09
C PRO A 151 2.29 -11.16 11.51
N SER A 152 1.16 -10.63 11.10
CA SER A 152 0.19 -11.37 10.29
C SER A 152 0.70 -11.45 8.85
N LEU A 153 0.71 -12.65 8.29
CA LEU A 153 1.08 -12.86 6.89
C LEU A 153 -0.18 -12.78 6.03
N ILE A 154 -0.23 -11.78 5.16
CA ILE A 154 -1.31 -11.61 4.18
C ILE A 154 -0.82 -12.07 2.82
N GLU A 155 -1.61 -12.87 2.13
CA GLU A 155 -1.33 -13.35 0.78
C GLU A 155 -2.46 -12.92 -0.17
N TYR A 156 -2.07 -12.32 -1.28
CA TYR A 156 -2.95 -11.97 -2.40
C TYR A 156 -2.60 -12.89 -3.57
N LEU A 157 -3.56 -13.70 -4.03
CA LEU A 157 -3.37 -14.65 -5.13
C LEU A 157 -4.05 -14.12 -6.38
N PHE A 158 -3.31 -14.04 -7.49
CA PHE A 158 -3.77 -13.51 -8.77
C PHE A 158 -3.91 -14.59 -9.86
#